data_d915b9379e7230dc0da1fa2a94f8b1e2
#
_entry.id   d915b9379e7230dc0da1fa2a94f8b1e2
#
_cell.length_a   1.000
_cell.length_b   1.000
_cell.length_c   1.000
_cell.angle_alpha   90.00
_cell.angle_beta   90.00
_cell.angle_gamma   90.00
#
_symmetry.space_group_name_H-M   'P 1'
#
loop_
_entity.id
_entity.type
_entity.pdbx_description
1 polymer ?
#
loop_
_entity_poly.entity_id
_entity_poly.type
_entity_poly.pdbx_seq_one_letter_code
_entity_poly.pdbx_strand_id
1 'polypeptide(L)'
;DILLSTHSTDENKTGLRLFHNNGLGIFSDASHLIPGAPRKSKQLWISDHDNDGDLDIFFTDSEGKVNVLRNNGGNVNNFLKISLIGLRAGSSKNNYFGLGAKLEVKAGELYQSCYVDQPIAFFGLGDRDSADVVRIVWSNGVPQNHFKPEMNQTIVETQVLKGSCPYLFGWSGNKYDFITDVLWPSALGMPLGIMAGEPMYAFPNSTDEYLRVPGERLEIKDGRYSLKFTTELWETPYLDNIKILAIDQPHE
;
A
#
# COMPACT_ATOMS: atom_id res chain seq x y z
N ASP A 1 -17.89 -1.73 -6.51
CA ASP A 1 -19.24 -1.31 -6.11
C ASP A 1 -19.25 0.19 -5.78
N ILE A 2 -20.42 0.81 -5.84
CA ILE A 2 -20.61 2.23 -5.52
C ILE A 2 -21.73 2.34 -4.49
N LEU A 3 -21.44 2.96 -3.37
CA LEU A 3 -22.43 3.30 -2.35
C LEU A 3 -22.66 4.82 -2.37
N LEU A 4 -23.90 5.22 -2.50
CA LEU A 4 -24.28 6.63 -2.57
C LEU A 4 -25.26 7.00 -1.45
N SER A 5 -25.03 8.17 -0.85
CA SER A 5 -26.01 8.85 -0.04
C SER A 5 -26.83 9.80 -0.94
N THR A 6 -28.14 9.66 -0.91
CA THR A 6 -29.06 10.43 -1.74
C THR A 6 -30.12 11.11 -0.88
N HIS A 7 -30.58 12.25 -1.34
CA HIS A 7 -31.76 12.92 -0.75
C HIS A 7 -32.96 12.69 -1.66
N SER A 8 -33.72 11.63 -1.38
CA SER A 8 -34.91 11.33 -2.17
C SER A 8 -36.15 12.05 -1.62
N THR A 9 -36.89 12.68 -2.50
CA THR A 9 -38.24 13.20 -2.24
C THR A 9 -39.32 12.14 -2.47
N ASP A 10 -38.96 11.03 -3.11
CA ASP A 10 -39.84 9.89 -3.38
C ASP A 10 -39.93 9.02 -2.11
N GLU A 11 -41.13 8.86 -1.60
CA GLU A 11 -41.40 8.10 -0.37
C GLU A 11 -41.06 6.61 -0.46
N ASN A 12 -40.92 6.09 -1.69
CA ASN A 12 -40.60 4.69 -1.96
C ASN A 12 -39.10 4.42 -2.15
N LYS A 13 -38.25 5.48 -2.12
CA LYS A 13 -36.82 5.33 -2.33
C LYS A 13 -36.04 5.58 -1.04
N THR A 14 -35.05 4.70 -0.80
CA THR A 14 -34.12 4.85 0.30
C THR A 14 -33.10 5.96 0.03
N GLY A 15 -32.58 6.57 1.09
CA GLY A 15 -31.51 7.57 1.03
C GLY A 15 -30.12 6.98 0.80
N LEU A 16 -29.97 5.64 0.83
CA LEU A 16 -28.76 4.93 0.46
C LEU A 16 -29.01 4.08 -0.79
N ARG A 17 -28.08 4.16 -1.71
CA ARG A 17 -28.14 3.39 -2.96
C ARG A 17 -26.83 2.63 -3.16
N LEU A 18 -26.94 1.32 -3.35
CA LEU A 18 -25.82 0.45 -3.67
C LEU A 18 -25.88 0.05 -5.14
N PHE A 19 -24.79 0.23 -5.85
CA PHE A 19 -24.61 -0.26 -7.20
C PHE A 19 -23.50 -1.29 -7.24
N HIS A 20 -23.86 -2.51 -7.59
CA HIS A 20 -22.91 -3.61 -7.73
C HIS A 20 -22.22 -3.54 -9.09
N ASN A 21 -20.88 -3.62 -9.07
CA ASN A 21 -20.05 -3.72 -10.27
C ASN A 21 -19.78 -5.20 -10.58
N ASN A 22 -20.08 -5.62 -11.79
CA ASN A 22 -19.81 -7.00 -12.25
C ASN A 22 -18.33 -7.29 -12.59
N GLY A 23 -17.40 -6.36 -12.27
CA GLY A 23 -15.99 -6.47 -12.62
C GLY A 23 -15.64 -5.98 -14.03
N LEU A 24 -16.60 -5.70 -14.87
CA LEU A 24 -16.43 -5.19 -16.25
C LEU A 24 -16.86 -3.71 -16.41
N GLY A 25 -17.07 -3.01 -15.29
CA GLY A 25 -17.52 -1.62 -15.29
C GLY A 25 -19.03 -1.45 -15.55
N ILE A 26 -19.82 -2.53 -15.53
CA ILE A 26 -21.28 -2.49 -15.64
C ILE A 26 -21.85 -2.55 -14.23
N PHE A 27 -22.67 -1.54 -13.92
CA PHE A 27 -23.27 -1.38 -12.59
C PHE A 27 -24.77 -1.74 -12.63
N SER A 28 -25.22 -2.51 -11.65
CA SER A 28 -26.62 -2.84 -11.43
C SER A 28 -27.08 -2.37 -10.06
N ASP A 29 -28.34 -1.96 -9.95
CA ASP A 29 -28.92 -1.52 -8.66
C ASP A 29 -29.08 -2.72 -7.70
N ALA A 30 -28.34 -2.69 -6.62
CA ALA A 30 -28.35 -3.67 -5.54
C ALA A 30 -28.83 -3.07 -4.21
N SER A 31 -29.54 -1.93 -4.25
CA SER A 31 -30.01 -1.22 -3.04
C SER A 31 -30.93 -2.03 -2.15
N HIS A 32 -31.58 -3.08 -2.69
CA HIS A 32 -32.39 -3.99 -1.93
C HIS A 32 -31.58 -4.85 -0.91
N LEU A 33 -30.26 -4.91 -1.08
CA LEU A 33 -29.33 -5.59 -0.13
C LEU A 33 -29.05 -4.74 1.11
N ILE A 34 -29.50 -3.49 1.17
CA ILE A 34 -29.35 -2.60 2.34
C ILE A 34 -30.71 -2.45 3.02
N PRO A 35 -31.17 -3.43 3.80
CA PRO A 35 -32.43 -3.35 4.51
C PRO A 35 -32.36 -2.27 5.59
N GLY A 36 -33.46 -1.56 5.80
CA GLY A 36 -33.55 -0.53 6.85
C GLY A 36 -32.80 0.76 6.55
N ALA A 37 -32.31 0.94 5.34
CA ALA A 37 -31.69 2.20 4.95
C ALA A 37 -32.69 3.37 5.07
N PRO A 38 -32.26 4.51 5.67
CA PRO A 38 -33.15 5.64 5.89
C PRO A 38 -33.54 6.29 4.56
N ARG A 39 -34.68 7.01 4.56
CA ARG A 39 -35.12 7.77 3.37
C ARG A 39 -34.23 8.97 3.05
N LYS A 40 -33.55 9.49 4.06
CA LYS A 40 -32.67 10.66 3.95
C LYS A 40 -31.40 10.41 4.74
N SER A 41 -30.28 10.51 4.07
CA SER A 41 -28.95 10.42 4.64
C SER A 41 -28.15 11.65 4.20
N LYS A 42 -27.37 12.25 5.12
CA LYS A 42 -26.59 13.46 4.83
C LYS A 42 -25.13 13.14 4.60
N GLN A 43 -24.57 12.29 5.45
CA GLN A 43 -23.18 11.89 5.38
C GLN A 43 -23.12 10.38 5.36
N LEU A 44 -22.10 9.88 4.71
CA LEU A 44 -21.89 8.46 4.50
C LEU A 44 -20.39 8.17 4.61
N TRP A 45 -20.04 7.13 5.36
CA TRP A 45 -18.69 6.54 5.34
C TRP A 45 -18.77 5.06 5.62
N ILE A 46 -17.72 4.37 5.25
CA ILE A 46 -17.59 2.91 5.39
C ILE A 46 -16.35 2.59 6.22
N SER A 47 -16.47 1.61 7.10
CA SER A 47 -15.35 1.12 7.93
C SER A 47 -15.69 -0.27 8.44
N ASP A 48 -14.69 -1.11 8.62
CA ASP A 48 -14.82 -2.36 9.36
C ASP A 48 -14.84 -2.03 10.87
N HIS A 49 -16.03 -1.95 11.45
CA HIS A 49 -16.26 -1.45 12.81
C HIS A 49 -15.94 -2.48 13.89
N ASP A 50 -16.33 -3.71 13.65
CA ASP A 50 -16.17 -4.78 14.64
C ASP A 50 -14.98 -5.70 14.36
N ASN A 51 -14.17 -5.35 13.36
CA ASN A 51 -12.95 -6.05 12.94
C ASN A 51 -13.20 -7.49 12.48
N ASP A 52 -14.37 -7.76 11.89
CA ASP A 52 -14.70 -9.07 11.37
C ASP A 52 -14.25 -9.31 9.91
N GLY A 53 -13.69 -8.27 9.27
CA GLY A 53 -13.09 -8.36 7.94
C GLY A 53 -14.00 -7.93 6.81
N ASP A 54 -15.15 -7.34 7.11
CA ASP A 54 -16.01 -6.72 6.12
C ASP A 54 -16.28 -5.23 6.44
N LEU A 55 -16.87 -4.53 5.49
CA LEU A 55 -17.12 -3.09 5.64
C LEU A 55 -18.55 -2.83 6.04
N ASP A 56 -18.72 -2.09 7.14
CA ASP A 56 -20.00 -1.58 7.63
C ASP A 56 -20.31 -0.19 7.08
N ILE A 57 -21.57 0.17 7.07
CA ILE A 57 -22.04 1.46 6.57
C ILE A 57 -22.44 2.37 7.74
N PHE A 58 -21.79 3.52 7.83
CA PHE A 58 -22.14 4.58 8.75
C PHE A 58 -22.81 5.73 7.98
N PHE A 59 -23.88 6.27 8.54
CA PHE A 59 -24.55 7.41 7.96
C PHE A 59 -25.18 8.30 9.03
N THR A 60 -25.38 9.58 8.70
CA THR A 60 -26.19 10.48 9.51
C THR A 60 -27.58 10.61 8.90
N ASP A 61 -28.60 10.52 9.74
CA ASP A 61 -29.98 10.79 9.33
C ASP A 61 -30.28 12.29 9.18
N SER A 62 -31.53 12.63 8.93
CA SER A 62 -31.97 14.02 8.76
C SER A 62 -31.80 14.86 10.03
N GLU A 63 -31.77 14.24 11.20
CA GLU A 63 -31.63 14.88 12.52
C GLU A 63 -30.15 15.01 12.92
N GLY A 64 -29.23 14.43 12.15
CA GLY A 64 -27.80 14.42 12.44
C GLY A 64 -27.35 13.29 13.37
N LYS A 65 -28.23 12.34 13.67
CA LYS A 65 -27.87 11.15 14.44
C LYS A 65 -27.06 10.18 13.60
N VAL A 66 -25.96 9.66 14.15
CA VAL A 66 -25.14 8.61 13.53
C VAL A 66 -25.83 7.28 13.70
N ASN A 67 -25.95 6.58 12.60
CA ASN A 67 -26.50 5.22 12.51
C ASN A 67 -25.48 4.31 11.85
N VAL A 68 -25.56 3.00 12.17
CA VAL A 68 -24.69 1.96 11.63
C VAL A 68 -25.55 0.86 11.04
N LEU A 69 -25.26 0.46 9.82
CA LEU A 69 -25.74 -0.78 9.23
C LEU A 69 -24.58 -1.75 9.19
N ARG A 70 -24.64 -2.76 10.03
CA ARG A 70 -23.64 -3.81 10.09
C ARG A 70 -23.80 -4.74 8.90
N ASN A 71 -22.70 -4.99 8.21
CA ASN A 71 -22.57 -6.10 7.29
C ASN A 71 -22.34 -7.38 8.09
N ASN A 72 -22.88 -8.51 7.69
CA ASN A 72 -22.66 -9.79 8.36
C ASN A 72 -22.38 -10.90 7.33
N GLY A 73 -21.94 -10.55 6.14
CA GLY A 73 -21.80 -11.50 5.06
C GLY A 73 -20.58 -11.30 4.17
N GLY A 74 -19.86 -10.20 4.33
CA GLY A 74 -18.66 -9.89 3.55
C GLY A 74 -17.41 -10.62 4.03
N ASN A 75 -17.38 -11.04 5.28
CA ASN A 75 -16.24 -11.66 5.98
C ASN A 75 -15.84 -13.07 5.50
N VAL A 76 -16.53 -13.60 4.48
CA VAL A 76 -16.13 -14.83 3.77
C VAL A 76 -15.01 -14.56 2.75
N ASN A 77 -14.77 -13.32 2.42
CA ASN A 77 -13.76 -12.89 1.45
C ASN A 77 -12.46 -12.49 2.14
N ASN A 78 -11.36 -12.66 1.43
CA ASN A 78 -10.05 -12.22 1.91
C ASN A 78 -9.87 -10.70 1.76
N PHE A 79 -9.11 -10.11 2.67
CA PHE A 79 -8.88 -8.67 2.74
C PHE A 79 -7.47 -8.31 3.22
N LEU A 80 -7.11 -7.05 3.03
CA LEU A 80 -5.98 -6.40 3.69
C LEU A 80 -6.42 -5.04 4.25
N LYS A 81 -6.05 -4.76 5.49
CA LYS A 81 -6.09 -3.42 6.08
C LYS A 81 -4.67 -2.86 6.10
N ILE A 82 -4.50 -1.60 5.73
CA ILE A 82 -3.20 -0.94 5.67
C ILE A 82 -3.24 0.32 6.49
N SER A 83 -2.39 0.39 7.49
CA SER A 83 -2.15 1.57 8.32
C SER A 83 -0.73 2.06 8.13
N LEU A 84 -0.55 3.35 7.93
CA LEU A 84 0.75 3.96 7.68
C LEU A 84 1.23 4.73 8.89
N ILE A 85 2.55 4.67 9.13
CA ILE A 85 3.24 5.51 10.12
C ILE A 85 4.32 6.31 9.39
N GLY A 86 4.04 7.59 9.14
CA GLY A 86 4.97 8.48 8.45
C GLY A 86 6.09 8.98 9.37
N LEU A 87 7.26 9.20 8.79
CA LEU A 87 8.39 9.83 9.48
C LEU A 87 8.04 11.25 9.91
N ARG A 88 8.32 11.56 11.17
CA ARG A 88 8.03 12.86 11.79
C ARG A 88 9.22 13.82 11.80
N ALA A 89 10.39 13.35 11.44
CA ALA A 89 11.64 14.12 11.48
C ALA A 89 12.40 14.00 10.15
N GLY A 90 13.32 14.93 9.92
CA GLY A 90 14.15 14.95 8.72
C GLY A 90 13.49 15.63 7.51
N SER A 91 14.21 15.65 6.39
CA SER A 91 13.75 16.24 5.12
C SER A 91 12.63 15.45 4.45
N SER A 92 12.56 14.16 4.70
CA SER A 92 11.56 13.24 4.13
C SER A 92 10.35 13.01 5.04
N LYS A 93 10.10 13.92 5.99
CA LYS A 93 8.97 13.81 6.90
C LYS A 93 7.63 13.80 6.18
N ASN A 94 6.72 13.00 6.70
CA ASN A 94 5.32 12.93 6.31
C ASN A 94 4.41 13.15 7.52
N ASN A 95 3.11 13.27 7.26
CA ASN A 95 2.14 13.23 8.36
C ASN A 95 2.09 11.82 8.97
N TYR A 96 1.67 11.73 10.23
CA TYR A 96 1.72 10.49 11.01
C TYR A 96 0.96 9.33 10.34
N PHE A 97 -0.24 9.59 9.84
CA PHE A 97 -1.07 8.55 9.24
C PHE A 97 -0.82 8.35 7.74
N GLY A 98 0.18 9.00 7.16
CA GLY A 98 0.45 8.90 5.73
C GLY A 98 -0.66 9.45 4.84
N LEU A 99 -1.51 10.35 5.34
CA LEU A 99 -2.60 10.94 4.56
C LEU A 99 -2.07 11.59 3.27
N GLY A 100 -2.72 11.30 2.14
CA GLY A 100 -2.28 11.71 0.81
C GLY A 100 -1.27 10.77 0.15
N ALA A 101 -0.77 9.74 0.85
CA ALA A 101 -0.01 8.67 0.20
C ALA A 101 -0.93 7.86 -0.73
N LYS A 102 -0.39 7.33 -1.80
CA LYS A 102 -1.08 6.39 -2.68
C LYS A 102 -0.76 4.97 -2.28
N LEU A 103 -1.78 4.16 -2.10
CA LEU A 103 -1.67 2.72 -1.90
C LEU A 103 -2.06 1.98 -3.17
N GLU A 104 -1.31 0.95 -3.51
CA GLU A 104 -1.56 0.06 -4.62
C GLU A 104 -1.42 -1.38 -4.13
N VAL A 105 -2.44 -2.20 -4.38
CA VAL A 105 -2.45 -3.62 -4.02
C VAL A 105 -2.62 -4.43 -5.30
N LYS A 106 -1.74 -5.39 -5.51
CA LYS A 106 -1.82 -6.36 -6.60
C LYS A 106 -1.97 -7.77 -6.03
N ALA A 107 -2.95 -8.52 -6.55
CA ALA A 107 -3.20 -9.91 -6.21
C ALA A 107 -3.58 -10.68 -7.50
N GLY A 108 -2.58 -11.31 -8.14
CA GLY A 108 -2.74 -11.90 -9.46
C GLY A 108 -3.10 -10.86 -10.51
N GLU A 109 -4.29 -11.00 -11.12
CA GLU A 109 -4.81 -10.03 -12.09
C GLU A 109 -5.55 -8.85 -11.44
N LEU A 110 -5.91 -8.97 -10.16
CA LEU A 110 -6.55 -7.87 -9.43
C LEU A 110 -5.53 -6.78 -9.13
N TYR A 111 -5.88 -5.55 -9.50
CA TYR A 111 -5.16 -4.35 -9.13
C TYR A 111 -6.15 -3.34 -8.56
N GLN A 112 -5.84 -2.85 -7.36
CA GLN A 112 -6.60 -1.81 -6.70
C GLN A 112 -5.67 -0.69 -6.24
N SER A 113 -6.17 0.54 -6.24
CA SER A 113 -5.44 1.67 -5.67
C SER A 113 -6.38 2.68 -5.03
N CYS A 114 -5.88 3.34 -3.98
CA CYS A 114 -6.56 4.46 -3.35
C CYS A 114 -5.53 5.49 -2.86
N TYR A 115 -6.00 6.69 -2.57
CA TYR A 115 -5.26 7.65 -1.75
C TYR A 115 -5.70 7.51 -0.30
N VAL A 116 -4.73 7.54 0.61
CA VAL A 116 -4.99 7.47 2.06
C VAL A 116 -5.67 8.75 2.51
N ASP A 117 -6.92 8.66 2.90
CA ASP A 117 -7.75 9.75 3.42
C ASP A 117 -8.21 9.51 4.86
N GLN A 118 -7.94 8.31 5.39
CA GLN A 118 -8.25 7.88 6.74
C GLN A 118 -7.13 6.99 7.31
N PRO A 119 -7.04 6.78 8.65
CA PRO A 119 -5.94 6.05 9.28
C PRO A 119 -5.75 4.60 8.83
N ILE A 120 -6.81 3.95 8.37
CA ILE A 120 -6.81 2.57 7.90
C ILE A 120 -7.46 2.51 6.52
N ALA A 121 -6.72 2.09 5.52
CA ALA A 121 -7.27 1.76 4.21
C ALA A 121 -7.63 0.27 4.15
N PHE A 122 -8.76 -0.05 3.53
CA PHE A 122 -9.29 -1.41 3.40
C PHE A 122 -9.27 -1.83 1.93
N PHE A 123 -8.76 -3.03 1.66
CA PHE A 123 -8.74 -3.66 0.34
C PHE A 123 -9.40 -5.04 0.43
N GLY A 124 -10.58 -5.18 -0.16
CA GLY A 124 -11.21 -6.48 -0.35
C GLY A 124 -10.56 -7.21 -1.52
N LEU A 125 -10.19 -8.47 -1.32
CA LEU A 125 -9.45 -9.27 -2.31
C LEU A 125 -10.26 -10.45 -2.85
N GLY A 126 -11.51 -10.58 -2.40
CA GLY A 126 -12.41 -11.66 -2.83
C GLY A 126 -11.86 -13.02 -2.39
N ASP A 127 -11.88 -13.98 -3.30
CA ASP A 127 -11.47 -15.37 -3.11
C ASP A 127 -9.95 -15.60 -3.27
N ARG A 128 -9.15 -14.55 -3.42
CA ARG A 128 -7.70 -14.68 -3.63
C ARG A 128 -6.97 -15.01 -2.35
N ASP A 129 -6.15 -16.05 -2.39
CA ASP A 129 -5.42 -16.56 -1.22
C ASP A 129 -4.15 -15.77 -0.89
N SER A 130 -3.70 -14.89 -1.79
CA SER A 130 -2.46 -14.12 -1.61
C SER A 130 -2.48 -12.80 -2.35
N ALA A 131 -1.76 -11.81 -1.81
CA ALA A 131 -1.39 -10.62 -2.54
C ALA A 131 0.09 -10.69 -2.96
N ASP A 132 0.40 -10.19 -4.16
CA ASP A 132 1.77 -10.18 -4.67
C ASP A 132 2.58 -9.05 -4.02
N VAL A 133 1.97 -7.88 -3.91
CA VAL A 133 2.62 -6.69 -3.40
C VAL A 133 1.61 -5.64 -2.94
N VAL A 134 1.94 -4.99 -1.84
CA VAL A 134 1.40 -3.69 -1.45
C VAL A 134 2.47 -2.65 -1.72
N ARG A 135 2.17 -1.69 -2.58
CA ARG A 135 3.05 -0.57 -2.87
C ARG A 135 2.47 0.69 -2.24
N ILE A 136 3.31 1.40 -1.53
CA ILE A 136 3.02 2.66 -0.87
C ILE A 136 3.84 3.73 -1.57
N VAL A 137 3.19 4.73 -2.14
CA VAL A 137 3.89 5.93 -2.63
C VAL A 137 3.57 7.04 -1.64
N TRP A 138 4.54 7.36 -0.81
CA TRP A 138 4.41 8.39 0.22
C TRP A 138 4.12 9.76 -0.39
N SER A 139 3.55 10.69 0.38
CA SER A 139 3.19 12.02 -0.14
C SER A 139 4.39 12.85 -0.62
N ASN A 140 5.61 12.47 -0.24
CA ASN A 140 6.85 13.03 -0.78
C ASN A 140 7.34 12.34 -2.06
N GLY A 141 6.58 11.39 -2.62
CA GLY A 141 6.90 10.67 -3.85
C GLY A 141 7.77 9.43 -3.67
N VAL A 142 8.29 9.16 -2.47
CA VAL A 142 9.16 8.00 -2.22
C VAL A 142 8.30 6.73 -2.11
N PRO A 143 8.57 5.69 -2.93
CA PRO A 143 7.82 4.44 -2.84
C PRO A 143 8.42 3.50 -1.80
N GLN A 144 7.57 2.62 -1.27
CA GLN A 144 7.92 1.54 -0.36
C GLN A 144 7.06 0.32 -0.70
N ASN A 145 7.64 -0.86 -0.75
CA ASN A 145 6.93 -2.07 -1.14
C ASN A 145 6.93 -3.10 -0.02
N HIS A 146 5.78 -3.72 0.19
CA HIS A 146 5.61 -4.87 1.04
C HIS A 146 5.23 -6.07 0.16
N PHE A 147 6.15 -7.02 0.00
CA PHE A 147 5.96 -8.16 -0.89
C PHE A 147 5.31 -9.33 -0.16
N LYS A 148 4.34 -9.96 -0.80
CA LYS A 148 3.65 -11.17 -0.34
C LYS A 148 3.14 -11.06 1.10
N PRO A 149 2.34 -10.04 1.42
CA PRO A 149 1.77 -9.92 2.74
C PRO A 149 0.85 -11.13 3.04
N GLU A 150 0.79 -11.51 4.31
CA GLU A 150 -0.26 -12.41 4.76
C GLU A 150 -1.62 -11.74 4.65
N MET A 151 -2.65 -12.54 4.39
CA MET A 151 -4.02 -12.07 4.20
C MET A 151 -4.76 -11.91 5.54
N ASN A 152 -5.91 -11.27 5.48
CA ASN A 152 -6.86 -11.14 6.59
C ASN A 152 -6.24 -10.50 7.85
N GLN A 153 -5.41 -9.49 7.63
CA GLN A 153 -4.73 -8.77 8.71
C GLN A 153 -4.61 -7.28 8.45
N THR A 154 -4.18 -6.56 9.48
CA THR A 154 -3.75 -5.17 9.37
C THR A 154 -2.23 -5.10 9.22
N ILE A 155 -1.78 -4.61 8.09
CA ILE A 155 -0.38 -4.27 7.86
C ILE A 155 -0.14 -2.86 8.44
N VAL A 156 0.77 -2.75 9.39
CA VAL A 156 1.25 -1.45 9.88
C VAL A 156 2.61 -1.21 9.24
N GLU A 157 2.65 -0.28 8.28
CA GLU A 157 3.87 0.01 7.54
C GLU A 157 4.45 1.35 7.98
N THR A 158 5.65 1.29 8.57
CA THR A 158 6.38 2.49 8.99
C THR A 158 7.24 2.99 7.83
N GLN A 159 7.18 4.28 7.55
CA GLN A 159 8.03 4.89 6.54
C GLN A 159 9.51 4.69 6.88
N VAL A 160 10.25 4.14 5.94
CA VAL A 160 11.70 3.99 6.04
C VAL A 160 12.34 5.14 5.26
N LEU A 161 13.29 5.82 5.90
CA LEU A 161 14.12 6.79 5.18
C LEU A 161 15.05 6.01 4.25
N LYS A 162 14.81 6.12 2.96
CA LYS A 162 15.65 5.55 1.92
C LYS A 162 16.42 6.69 1.23
N GLY A 163 17.61 6.38 0.74
CA GLY A 163 18.34 7.25 -0.17
C GLY A 163 17.63 7.39 -1.52
N SER A 164 18.24 8.06 -2.46
CA SER A 164 17.70 8.24 -3.82
C SER A 164 18.23 7.23 -4.82
N CYS A 165 18.80 6.12 -4.36
CA CYS A 165 19.53 5.16 -5.17
C CYS A 165 18.76 3.84 -5.30
N PRO A 166 19.19 2.94 -6.20
CA PRO A 166 18.70 1.57 -6.22
C PRO A 166 18.86 0.89 -4.87
N TYR A 167 17.99 -0.06 -4.56
CA TYR A 167 17.92 -0.67 -3.25
C TYR A 167 18.22 -2.15 -3.29
N LEU A 168 18.89 -2.64 -2.24
CA LEU A 168 19.09 -4.06 -1.98
C LEU A 168 18.14 -4.50 -0.85
N PHE A 169 17.37 -5.54 -1.14
CA PHE A 169 16.51 -6.25 -0.20
C PHE A 169 16.98 -7.68 0.00
N GLY A 170 16.81 -8.20 1.22
CA GLY A 170 17.05 -9.59 1.58
C GLY A 170 15.79 -10.26 2.13
N TRP A 171 15.65 -11.55 1.89
CA TRP A 171 14.56 -12.33 2.45
C TRP A 171 14.81 -12.58 3.94
N SER A 172 13.87 -12.16 4.82
CA SER A 172 13.96 -12.25 6.28
C SER A 172 13.07 -13.34 6.89
N GLY A 173 12.66 -14.33 6.08
CA GLY A 173 11.79 -15.42 6.52
C GLY A 173 10.33 -15.25 6.08
N ASN A 174 9.78 -14.05 6.18
CA ASN A 174 8.40 -13.76 5.81
C ASN A 174 8.27 -12.69 4.71
N LYS A 175 9.24 -11.78 4.59
CA LYS A 175 9.22 -10.69 3.60
C LYS A 175 10.63 -10.34 3.10
N TYR A 176 10.70 -9.47 2.11
CA TYR A 176 11.95 -8.85 1.69
C TYR A 176 12.14 -7.54 2.44
N ASP A 177 13.13 -7.51 3.35
CA ASP A 177 13.48 -6.33 4.10
C ASP A 177 14.57 -5.52 3.39
N PHE A 178 14.47 -4.20 3.49
CA PHE A 178 15.48 -3.28 3.00
C PHE A 178 16.80 -3.48 3.74
N ILE A 179 17.89 -3.63 3.01
CA ILE A 179 19.24 -3.78 3.55
C ILE A 179 20.00 -2.48 3.43
N THR A 180 20.19 -1.98 2.22
CA THR A 180 20.94 -0.76 1.94
C THR A 180 20.64 -0.21 0.56
N ASP A 181 21.01 1.05 0.33
CA ASP A 181 21.13 1.66 -0.99
C ASP A 181 22.35 1.08 -1.72
N VAL A 182 22.30 1.04 -3.04
CA VAL A 182 23.40 0.52 -3.86
C VAL A 182 23.62 1.43 -5.07
N LEU A 183 24.82 1.40 -5.61
CA LEU A 183 25.21 2.10 -6.86
C LEU A 183 24.91 3.60 -6.83
N TRP A 184 25.02 4.23 -5.69
CA TRP A 184 24.70 5.63 -5.49
C TRP A 184 25.38 6.58 -6.49
N PRO A 185 26.69 6.44 -6.84
CA PRO A 185 27.34 7.32 -7.80
C PRO A 185 27.04 6.98 -9.26
N SER A 186 26.43 5.84 -9.56
CA SER A 186 26.16 5.36 -10.92
C SER A 186 24.70 5.40 -11.33
N ALA A 187 23.79 5.90 -10.47
CA ALA A 187 22.38 6.01 -10.79
C ALA A 187 22.15 7.07 -11.88
N LEU A 188 21.75 6.62 -13.08
CA LEU A 188 21.44 7.47 -14.21
C LEU A 188 20.11 8.19 -14.00
N GLY A 189 20.11 9.51 -14.21
CA GLY A 189 18.90 10.31 -14.09
C GLY A 189 18.53 10.72 -12.66
N MET A 190 19.42 10.52 -11.69
CA MET A 190 19.21 11.02 -10.33
C MET A 190 19.19 12.56 -10.32
N PRO A 191 18.13 13.21 -9.83
CA PRO A 191 18.06 14.66 -9.79
C PRO A 191 19.00 15.21 -8.70
N LEU A 192 19.86 16.13 -9.07
CA LEU A 192 20.80 16.80 -8.17
C LEU A 192 20.26 18.13 -7.62
N GLY A 193 19.26 18.71 -8.29
CA GLY A 193 18.69 20.00 -7.95
C GLY A 193 18.27 20.81 -9.16
N ILE A 194 17.95 22.07 -8.93
CA ILE A 194 17.64 23.05 -9.99
C ILE A 194 18.69 24.15 -9.94
N MET A 195 19.39 24.35 -11.06
CA MET A 195 20.34 25.45 -11.23
C MET A 195 19.90 26.36 -12.38
N ALA A 196 19.83 27.65 -12.12
CA ALA A 196 19.41 28.67 -13.11
C ALA A 196 18.04 28.37 -13.78
N GLY A 197 17.13 27.70 -13.05
CA GLY A 197 15.80 27.33 -13.56
C GLY A 197 15.74 26.00 -14.32
N GLU A 198 16.88 25.34 -14.53
CA GLU A 198 16.94 24.03 -15.21
C GLU A 198 17.24 22.90 -14.24
N PRO A 199 16.57 21.72 -14.40
CA PRO A 199 16.87 20.55 -13.61
C PRO A 199 18.23 19.97 -13.97
N MET A 200 19.04 19.66 -12.95
CA MET A 200 20.31 18.98 -13.11
C MET A 200 20.19 17.53 -12.69
N TYR A 201 20.75 16.64 -13.50
CA TYR A 201 20.77 15.20 -13.25
C TYR A 201 22.21 14.69 -13.10
N ALA A 202 22.37 13.64 -12.29
CA ALA A 202 23.64 12.96 -12.17
C ALA A 202 24.04 12.26 -13.49
N PHE A 203 25.32 12.38 -13.82
CA PHE A 203 25.92 11.58 -14.87
C PHE A 203 26.26 10.17 -14.31
N PRO A 204 26.13 9.11 -15.11
CA PRO A 204 26.50 7.76 -14.67
C PRO A 204 28.04 7.69 -14.50
N ASN A 205 28.45 7.14 -13.37
CA ASN A 205 29.84 6.78 -13.10
C ASN A 205 29.90 5.28 -12.84
N SER A 206 30.89 4.60 -13.42
CA SER A 206 31.16 3.22 -13.03
C SER A 206 31.64 3.18 -11.58
N THR A 207 31.18 2.19 -10.81
CA THR A 207 31.55 2.04 -9.42
C THR A 207 31.72 0.56 -9.07
N ASP A 208 32.70 0.27 -8.22
CA ASP A 208 32.82 -1.01 -7.53
C ASP A 208 32.42 -0.79 -6.06
N GLU A 209 31.30 -1.39 -5.66
CA GLU A 209 30.81 -1.29 -4.29
C GLU A 209 30.94 -2.61 -3.55
N TYR A 210 31.40 -2.55 -2.32
CA TYR A 210 31.42 -3.66 -1.40
C TYR A 210 30.34 -3.45 -0.37
N LEU A 211 29.29 -4.28 -0.42
CA LEU A 211 28.15 -4.18 0.47
C LEU A 211 28.21 -5.33 1.47
N ARG A 212 28.13 -4.99 2.76
CA ARG A 212 27.95 -5.97 3.81
C ARG A 212 26.47 -6.27 3.99
N VAL A 213 26.10 -7.53 3.81
CA VAL A 213 24.79 -8.04 4.17
C VAL A 213 24.95 -8.88 5.43
N PRO A 214 24.48 -8.41 6.60
CA PRO A 214 24.57 -9.18 7.83
C PRO A 214 23.77 -10.47 7.72
N GLY A 215 24.39 -11.61 8.14
CA GLY A 215 23.77 -12.93 8.02
C GLY A 215 22.45 -13.05 8.79
N GLU A 216 22.34 -12.38 9.95
CA GLU A 216 21.13 -12.31 10.77
C GLU A 216 19.93 -11.63 10.07
N ARG A 217 20.17 -10.94 8.96
CA ARG A 217 19.12 -10.30 8.15
C ARG A 217 18.64 -11.15 6.98
N LEU A 218 19.19 -12.36 6.85
CA LEU A 218 18.89 -13.27 5.75
C LEU A 218 18.40 -14.61 6.29
N GLU A 219 17.24 -15.02 5.79
CA GLU A 219 16.68 -16.35 6.00
C GLU A 219 16.72 -17.16 4.72
N ILE A 220 16.81 -18.49 4.88
CA ILE A 220 16.82 -19.42 3.74
C ILE A 220 15.39 -19.51 3.19
N LYS A 221 15.29 -19.32 1.87
CA LYS A 221 14.06 -19.52 1.11
C LYS A 221 14.29 -20.61 0.06
N ASP A 222 13.55 -21.70 0.16
CA ASP A 222 13.65 -22.82 -0.80
C ASP A 222 15.11 -23.33 -0.94
N GLY A 223 15.83 -23.42 0.18
CA GLY A 223 17.22 -23.88 0.20
C GLY A 223 18.27 -22.86 -0.29
N ARG A 224 17.89 -21.59 -0.48
CA ARG A 224 18.76 -20.54 -1.01
C ARG A 224 18.58 -19.22 -0.28
N TYR A 225 19.62 -18.41 -0.21
CA TYR A 225 19.49 -17.00 0.13
C TYR A 225 18.93 -16.23 -1.07
N SER A 226 17.98 -15.37 -0.81
CA SER A 226 17.31 -14.57 -1.85
C SER A 226 17.54 -13.08 -1.61
N LEU A 227 18.16 -12.43 -2.60
CA LEU A 227 18.38 -10.98 -2.64
C LEU A 227 17.63 -10.39 -3.82
N LYS A 228 17.15 -9.16 -3.68
CA LYS A 228 16.50 -8.40 -4.73
C LYS A 228 17.10 -7.03 -4.85
N PHE A 229 17.41 -6.61 -6.07
CA PHE A 229 17.72 -5.24 -6.41
C PHE A 229 16.48 -4.61 -7.03
N THR A 230 16.14 -3.41 -6.58
CA THR A 230 15.00 -2.65 -7.12
C THR A 230 15.41 -1.24 -7.46
N THR A 231 14.82 -0.71 -8.52
CA THR A 231 14.80 0.71 -8.84
C THR A 231 13.40 1.23 -8.56
N GLU A 232 13.24 2.00 -7.51
CA GLU A 232 11.93 2.44 -7.05
C GLU A 232 11.63 3.91 -7.39
N LEU A 233 12.62 4.63 -7.82
CA LEU A 233 12.53 5.99 -8.37
C LEU A 233 12.79 5.94 -9.87
N TRP A 234 13.15 7.05 -10.45
CA TRP A 234 13.39 7.20 -11.90
C TRP A 234 14.84 6.93 -12.31
N GLU A 235 15.70 6.55 -11.37
CA GLU A 235 17.07 6.18 -11.67
C GLU A 235 17.12 4.87 -12.46
N THR A 236 18.02 4.82 -13.42
CA THR A 236 18.26 3.59 -14.20
C THR A 236 19.67 3.09 -13.91
N PRO A 237 19.86 2.11 -13.01
CA PRO A 237 21.15 1.49 -12.79
C PRO A 237 21.41 0.39 -13.81
N TYR A 238 22.68 0.20 -14.13
CA TYR A 238 23.18 -0.91 -14.90
C TYR A 238 24.08 -1.75 -14.00
N LEU A 239 23.68 -3.02 -13.77
CA LEU A 239 24.44 -3.98 -12.96
C LEU A 239 25.24 -4.89 -13.92
N ASP A 240 26.51 -4.60 -14.12
CA ASP A 240 27.36 -5.38 -15.01
C ASP A 240 27.85 -6.67 -14.37
N ASN A 241 28.11 -6.65 -13.06
CA ASN A 241 28.64 -7.82 -12.35
C ASN A 241 28.21 -7.79 -10.88
N ILE A 242 27.85 -8.97 -10.36
CA ILE A 242 27.55 -9.17 -8.94
C ILE A 242 28.37 -10.36 -8.47
N LYS A 243 29.20 -10.15 -7.44
CA LYS A 243 29.93 -11.21 -6.75
C LYS A 243 29.40 -11.35 -5.33
N ILE A 244 29.09 -12.56 -4.93
CA ILE A 244 28.69 -12.86 -3.55
C ILE A 244 29.85 -13.58 -2.88
N LEU A 245 30.33 -13.02 -1.77
CA LEU A 245 31.33 -13.62 -0.92
C LEU A 245 30.68 -13.99 0.41
N ALA A 246 30.63 -15.28 0.71
CA ALA A 246 30.23 -15.73 2.04
C ALA A 246 31.46 -15.71 2.95
N ILE A 247 31.34 -15.04 4.09
CA ILE A 247 32.39 -14.94 5.11
C ILE A 247 31.83 -15.53 6.39
N ASP A 248 32.32 -16.70 6.77
CA ASP A 248 32.00 -17.29 8.06
C ASP A 248 32.82 -16.62 9.15
N GLN A 249 32.15 -16.10 10.16
CA GLN A 249 32.82 -15.61 11.37
C GLN A 249 32.78 -16.72 12.42
N PRO A 250 33.93 -17.13 12.97
CA PRO A 250 33.94 -18.05 14.13
C PRO A 250 33.10 -17.40 15.26
N HIS A 251 32.23 -18.19 15.87
CA HIS A 251 31.59 -17.79 17.12
C HIS A 251 32.72 -17.69 18.20
N GLU A 252 32.85 -16.51 18.80
CA GLU A 252 33.61 -16.33 20.02
C GLU A 252 32.95 -16.97 21.24
#